data_322576ce06c625f67eed8ea7da2e55b1
#
_entry.id   322576ce06c625f67eed8ea7da2e55b1
#
_cell.length_a   1.000
_cell.length_b   1.000
_cell.length_c   1.000
_cell.angle_alpha   90.00
_cell.angle_beta   90.00
_cell.angle_gamma   90.00
#
_symmetry.space_group_name_H-M   'P 1'
#
loop_
_entity.id
_entity.type
_entity.pdbx_description
1 polymer ?
#
loop_
_entity_poly.entity_id
_entity_poly.type
_entity_poly.pdbx_seq_one_letter_code
_entity_poly.pdbx_strand_id
1 'polypeptide(L)'
;MRERWITVDGNEAVARVAHRTNEVIAIYPITPSSAMGELADEYSTQGRQNLWGVVPTVVEMQSEGGAAGAVHGALQAGSLTTTFTSSQGLLLMIPNLYKIAGELTPFCLHVAARTVATHALSIFGDHSDVMACRQTG
;
A
#
# COMPACT_ATOMS: atom_id res chain seq x y z
N MET A 1 25.09 11.39 11.33
CA MET A 1 23.68 11.78 11.56
C MET A 1 23.34 11.58 13.02
N ARG A 2 22.66 12.54 13.68
CA ARG A 2 22.15 12.31 15.05
C ARG A 2 20.92 11.41 14.94
N GLU A 3 20.88 10.30 15.66
CA GLU A 3 19.68 9.48 15.83
C GLU A 3 18.53 10.34 16.40
N ARG A 4 17.37 10.24 15.81
CA ARG A 4 16.16 10.92 16.27
C ARG A 4 15.10 9.88 16.59
N TRP A 5 14.75 9.78 17.84
CA TRP A 5 13.66 8.93 18.31
C TRP A 5 12.32 9.65 18.19
N ILE A 6 11.31 8.95 17.70
CA ILE A 6 9.93 9.42 17.59
C ILE A 6 8.98 8.33 18.09
N THR A 7 7.82 8.74 18.59
CA THR A 7 6.73 7.81 18.90
C THR A 7 5.64 7.98 17.84
N VAL A 8 5.30 6.90 17.16
CA VAL A 8 4.30 6.86 16.08
C VAL A 8 3.51 5.57 16.17
N ASP A 9 2.34 5.51 15.55
CA ASP A 9 1.62 4.25 15.37
C ASP A 9 2.17 3.43 14.18
N GLY A 10 1.63 2.21 14.00
CA GLY A 10 2.09 1.31 12.95
C GLY A 10 1.85 1.86 11.53
N ASN A 11 0.72 2.53 11.29
CA ASN A 11 0.40 3.11 9.99
C ASN A 11 1.37 4.24 9.64
N GLU A 12 1.66 5.13 10.58
CA GLU A 12 2.62 6.21 10.36
C GLU A 12 4.04 5.65 10.14
N ALA A 13 4.45 4.64 10.90
CA ALA A 13 5.76 4.01 10.71
C ALA A 13 5.90 3.44 9.29
N VAL A 14 4.88 2.74 8.81
CA VAL A 14 4.83 2.19 7.45
C VAL A 14 4.83 3.31 6.40
N ALA A 15 3.96 4.31 6.53
CA ALA A 15 3.85 5.41 5.57
C ALA A 15 5.17 6.16 5.40
N ARG A 16 5.91 6.39 6.50
CA ARG A 16 7.23 7.03 6.48
C ARG A 16 8.26 6.27 5.64
N VAL A 17 8.27 4.93 5.76
CA VAL A 17 9.19 4.09 4.99
C VAL A 17 8.72 3.97 3.54
N ALA A 18 7.45 3.64 3.33
CA ALA A 18 6.86 3.46 2.01
C ALA A 18 7.03 4.70 1.12
N HIS A 19 6.76 5.90 1.66
CA HIS A 19 6.95 7.15 0.93
C HIS A 19 8.42 7.38 0.54
N ARG A 20 9.37 7.00 1.40
CA ARG A 20 10.80 7.18 1.11
C ARG A 20 11.37 6.18 0.12
N THR A 21 10.73 5.04 -0.06
CA THR A 21 11.23 3.92 -0.86
C THR A 21 10.46 3.69 -2.15
N ASN A 22 9.50 4.54 -2.48
CA ASN A 22 8.72 4.39 -3.69
C ASN A 22 8.65 5.71 -4.49
N GLU A 23 8.36 5.59 -5.77
CA GLU A 23 8.20 6.71 -6.71
C GLU A 23 6.73 6.95 -7.02
N VAL A 24 5.92 5.88 -6.99
CA VAL A 24 4.48 5.92 -7.20
C VAL A 24 3.77 5.21 -6.06
N ILE A 25 2.70 5.81 -5.55
CA ILE A 25 1.86 5.25 -4.50
C ILE A 25 0.41 5.35 -4.98
N ALA A 26 -0.15 4.23 -5.41
CA ALA A 26 -1.56 4.17 -5.81
C ALA A 26 -2.41 3.78 -4.60
N ILE A 27 -3.42 4.59 -4.28
CA ILE A 27 -4.24 4.39 -3.08
C ILE A 27 -5.71 4.25 -3.41
N TYR A 28 -6.41 3.47 -2.59
CA TYR A 28 -7.85 3.53 -2.41
C TYR A 28 -8.14 3.24 -0.94
N PRO A 29 -8.58 4.26 -0.18
CA PRO A 29 -8.66 4.15 1.28
C PRO A 29 -9.61 3.07 1.76
N ILE A 30 -9.16 2.27 2.72
CA ILE A 30 -9.95 1.27 3.44
C ILE A 30 -9.46 1.17 4.88
N THR A 31 -10.40 1.20 5.86
CA THR A 31 -10.06 1.07 7.29
C THR A 31 -9.52 -0.33 7.60
N PRO A 32 -8.41 -0.46 8.38
CA PRO A 32 -7.67 0.59 9.08
C PRO A 32 -6.43 1.12 8.35
N SER A 33 -6.25 0.81 7.06
CA SER A 33 -5.06 1.22 6.29
C SER A 33 -5.11 2.66 5.77
N SER A 34 -6.27 3.35 5.84
CA SER A 34 -6.48 4.68 5.25
C SER A 34 -5.43 5.71 5.68
N ALA A 35 -5.04 5.71 6.95
CA ALA A 35 -4.05 6.65 7.48
C ALA A 35 -2.68 6.51 6.79
N MET A 36 -2.31 5.33 6.27
CA MET A 36 -1.07 5.18 5.49
C MET A 36 -1.12 5.98 4.19
N GLY A 37 -2.25 5.92 3.48
CA GLY A 37 -2.47 6.68 2.24
C GLY A 37 -2.54 8.17 2.47
N GLU A 38 -3.30 8.59 3.49
CA GLU A 38 -3.44 10.01 3.88
C GLU A 38 -2.10 10.64 4.22
N LEU A 39 -1.27 9.95 5.01
CA LEU A 39 0.07 10.42 5.37
C LEU A 39 1.01 10.46 4.16
N ALA A 40 0.94 9.48 3.28
CA ALA A 40 1.75 9.46 2.06
C ALA A 40 1.39 10.65 1.15
N ASP A 41 0.11 10.96 0.99
CA ASP A 41 -0.36 12.12 0.24
C ASP A 41 0.07 13.43 0.89
N GLU A 42 -0.09 13.54 2.22
CA GLU A 42 0.41 14.70 2.98
C GLU A 42 1.91 14.93 2.75
N TYR A 43 2.73 13.87 2.82
CA TYR A 43 4.17 13.99 2.63
C TYR A 43 4.52 14.45 1.22
N SER A 44 3.81 13.95 0.20
CA SER A 44 4.01 14.39 -1.19
C SER A 44 3.56 15.85 -1.38
N THR A 45 2.42 16.23 -0.82
CA THR A 45 1.93 17.63 -0.84
C THR A 45 2.91 18.59 -0.17
N GLN A 46 3.61 18.15 0.88
CA GLN A 46 4.67 18.91 1.53
C GLN A 46 5.98 18.95 0.72
N GLY A 47 6.05 18.31 -0.43
CA GLY A 47 7.25 18.23 -1.26
C GLY A 47 8.37 17.38 -0.68
N ARG A 48 8.04 16.43 0.22
CA ARG A 48 9.06 15.53 0.80
C ARG A 48 9.60 14.59 -0.28
N GLN A 49 10.91 14.54 -0.40
CA GLN A 49 11.57 13.67 -1.36
C GLN A 49 11.81 12.28 -0.80
N ASN A 50 11.78 11.29 -1.68
CA ASN A 50 12.20 9.93 -1.42
C ASN A 50 13.74 9.78 -1.41
N LEU A 51 14.25 8.55 -1.34
CA LEU A 51 15.70 8.28 -1.31
C LEU A 51 16.43 8.66 -2.61
N TRP A 52 15.71 8.82 -3.72
CA TRP A 52 16.26 9.18 -5.03
C TRP A 52 16.10 10.67 -5.36
N GLY A 53 15.64 11.47 -4.39
CA GLY A 53 15.48 12.92 -4.58
C GLY A 53 14.24 13.32 -5.37
N VAL A 54 13.26 12.44 -5.50
CA VAL A 54 11.99 12.67 -6.20
C VAL A 54 10.85 12.70 -5.20
N VAL A 55 9.89 13.60 -5.37
CA VAL A 55 8.64 13.57 -4.61
C VAL A 55 7.75 12.48 -5.19
N PRO A 56 7.35 11.46 -4.40
CA PRO A 56 6.48 10.40 -4.90
C PRO A 56 5.16 10.93 -5.45
N THR A 57 4.72 10.36 -6.56
CA THR A 57 3.39 10.63 -7.10
C THR A 57 2.37 9.77 -6.36
N VAL A 58 1.45 10.39 -5.64
CA VAL A 58 0.33 9.72 -4.99
C VAL A 58 -0.92 9.86 -5.86
N VAL A 59 -1.57 8.74 -6.17
CA VAL A 59 -2.76 8.71 -7.02
C VAL A 59 -3.88 7.96 -6.32
N GLU A 60 -5.00 8.64 -6.08
CA GLU A 60 -6.21 8.00 -5.58
C GLU A 60 -7.01 7.40 -6.74
N MET A 61 -7.30 6.11 -6.61
CA MET A 61 -8.01 5.31 -7.61
C MET A 61 -9.50 5.18 -7.24
N GLN A 62 -10.27 4.45 -8.05
CA GLN A 62 -11.72 4.28 -7.86
C GLN A 62 -12.09 2.92 -7.22
N SER A 63 -11.10 2.06 -7.02
CA SER A 63 -11.23 0.77 -6.34
C SER A 63 -9.86 0.20 -6.01
N GLU A 64 -9.81 -0.78 -5.12
CA GLU A 64 -8.58 -1.51 -4.78
C GLU A 64 -8.03 -2.29 -5.99
N GLY A 65 -8.91 -2.88 -6.80
CA GLY A 65 -8.51 -3.51 -8.06
C GLY A 65 -7.90 -2.51 -9.04
N GLY A 66 -8.44 -1.29 -9.10
CA GLY A 66 -7.88 -0.19 -9.87
C GLY A 66 -6.51 0.24 -9.35
N ALA A 67 -6.35 0.36 -8.02
CA ALA A 67 -5.07 0.65 -7.40
C ALA A 67 -4.01 -0.41 -7.73
N ALA A 68 -4.38 -1.71 -7.64
CA ALA A 68 -3.49 -2.80 -8.01
C ALA A 68 -3.12 -2.78 -9.51
N GLY A 69 -4.05 -2.39 -10.37
CA GLY A 69 -3.79 -2.22 -11.81
C GLY A 69 -2.83 -1.06 -12.09
N ALA A 70 -2.98 0.07 -11.41
CA ALA A 70 -2.06 1.21 -11.50
C ALA A 70 -0.66 0.85 -11.01
N VAL A 71 -0.57 0.13 -9.86
CA VAL A 71 0.70 -0.43 -9.35
C VAL A 71 1.34 -1.32 -10.40
N HIS A 72 0.61 -2.28 -10.95
CA HIS A 72 1.13 -3.20 -11.96
C HIS A 72 1.69 -2.44 -13.18
N GLY A 73 0.95 -1.45 -13.70
CA GLY A 73 1.41 -0.63 -14.82
C GLY A 73 2.67 0.18 -14.49
N ALA A 74 2.76 0.78 -13.31
CA ALA A 74 3.92 1.54 -12.89
C ALA A 74 5.15 0.64 -12.69
N LEU A 75 4.98 -0.56 -12.13
CA LEU A 75 6.05 -1.57 -12.01
C LEU A 75 6.58 -1.99 -13.39
N GLN A 76 5.68 -2.19 -14.37
CA GLN A 76 6.07 -2.51 -15.75
C GLN A 76 6.85 -1.36 -16.42
N ALA A 77 6.56 -0.12 -16.04
CA ALA A 77 7.32 1.05 -16.49
C ALA A 77 8.66 1.24 -15.76
N GLY A 78 8.98 0.38 -14.78
CA GLY A 78 10.23 0.41 -14.04
C GLY A 78 10.24 1.28 -12.79
N SER A 79 9.10 1.82 -12.36
CA SER A 79 8.99 2.60 -11.13
C SER A 79 8.82 1.72 -9.92
N LEU A 80 9.51 2.03 -8.82
CA LEU A 80 9.22 1.44 -7.51
C LEU A 80 7.88 1.97 -7.02
N THR A 81 6.96 1.05 -6.78
CA THR A 81 5.56 1.38 -6.54
C THR A 81 4.97 0.58 -5.41
N THR A 82 4.09 1.18 -4.64
CA THR A 82 3.38 0.52 -3.54
C THR A 82 1.90 0.93 -3.47
N THR A 83 1.16 0.20 -2.64
CA THR A 83 -0.20 0.52 -2.22
C THR A 83 -0.43 0.09 -0.78
N PHE A 84 -1.49 0.58 -0.18
CA PHE A 84 -1.94 0.27 1.17
C PHE A 84 -3.37 -0.29 1.11
N THR A 85 -3.64 -1.38 1.83
CA THR A 85 -4.96 -2.00 1.79
C THR A 85 -5.27 -2.81 3.05
N SER A 86 -6.44 -3.42 3.05
CA SER A 86 -6.96 -4.23 4.15
C SER A 86 -8.09 -5.13 3.66
N SER A 87 -8.32 -6.27 4.30
CA SER A 87 -9.53 -7.10 4.18
C SER A 87 -9.99 -7.33 2.73
N GLN A 88 -11.23 -7.00 2.42
CA GLN A 88 -11.81 -7.18 1.07
C GLN A 88 -11.03 -6.42 -0.01
N GLY A 89 -10.41 -5.28 0.33
CA GLY A 89 -9.57 -4.55 -0.60
C GLY A 89 -8.38 -5.36 -1.08
N LEU A 90 -7.74 -6.10 -0.15
CA LEU A 90 -6.67 -7.02 -0.52
C LEU A 90 -7.17 -8.15 -1.44
N LEU A 91 -8.35 -8.71 -1.17
CA LEU A 91 -8.94 -9.75 -2.00
C LEU A 91 -9.23 -9.27 -3.44
N LEU A 92 -9.64 -8.01 -3.60
CA LEU A 92 -9.86 -7.40 -4.92
C LEU A 92 -8.57 -7.19 -5.71
N MET A 93 -7.41 -7.24 -5.07
CA MET A 93 -6.10 -7.13 -5.72
C MET A 93 -5.57 -8.49 -6.22
N ILE A 94 -6.11 -9.62 -5.78
CA ILE A 94 -5.60 -10.97 -6.06
C ILE A 94 -5.26 -11.21 -7.54
N PRO A 95 -6.09 -10.87 -8.52
CA PRO A 95 -5.77 -11.09 -9.92
C PRO A 95 -4.48 -10.40 -10.38
N ASN A 96 -4.24 -9.19 -9.87
CA ASN A 96 -3.01 -8.44 -10.18
C ASN A 96 -1.81 -8.97 -9.40
N LEU A 97 -2.00 -9.49 -8.17
CA LEU A 97 -0.91 -10.09 -7.39
C LEU A 97 -0.31 -11.29 -8.11
N TYR A 98 -1.14 -12.17 -8.70
CA TYR A 98 -0.65 -13.27 -9.55
C TYR A 98 0.20 -12.78 -10.73
N LYS A 99 -0.21 -11.69 -11.38
CA LYS A 99 0.54 -11.11 -12.51
C LYS A 99 1.89 -10.55 -12.04
N ILE A 100 1.88 -9.72 -11.01
CA ILE A 100 3.08 -9.10 -10.44
C ILE A 100 4.08 -10.18 -10.02
N ALA A 101 3.62 -11.23 -9.32
CA ALA A 101 4.44 -12.34 -8.91
C ALA A 101 5.02 -13.12 -10.11
N GLY A 102 4.18 -13.44 -11.12
CA GLY A 102 4.61 -14.15 -12.30
C GLY A 102 5.60 -13.40 -13.19
N GLU A 103 5.56 -12.07 -13.15
CA GLU A 103 6.47 -11.18 -13.87
C GLU A 103 7.74 -10.83 -13.09
N LEU A 104 7.84 -11.28 -11.83
CA LEU A 104 8.99 -11.07 -10.95
C LEU A 104 9.35 -9.59 -10.75
N THR A 105 8.38 -8.71 -10.79
CA THR A 105 8.59 -7.28 -10.53
C THR A 105 8.71 -7.02 -9.03
N PRO A 106 9.64 -6.14 -8.58
CA PRO A 106 9.83 -5.86 -7.17
C PRO A 106 8.65 -5.07 -6.62
N PHE A 107 7.91 -5.66 -5.69
CA PHE A 107 6.72 -5.07 -5.13
C PHE A 107 6.63 -5.28 -3.62
N CYS A 108 6.28 -4.23 -2.89
CA CYS A 108 5.96 -4.30 -1.48
C CYS A 108 4.54 -3.78 -1.27
N LEU A 109 3.66 -4.66 -0.84
CA LEU A 109 2.27 -4.33 -0.48
C LEU A 109 2.16 -4.20 1.04
N HIS A 110 1.61 -3.10 1.50
CA HIS A 110 1.39 -2.86 2.93
C HIS A 110 -0.06 -3.15 3.31
N VAL A 111 -0.24 -4.07 4.25
CA VAL A 111 -1.56 -4.52 4.67
C VAL A 111 -1.75 -4.23 6.16
N ALA A 112 -2.77 -3.43 6.48
CA ALA A 112 -3.30 -3.37 7.84
C ALA A 112 -4.33 -4.50 7.98
N ALA A 113 -3.85 -5.67 8.38
CA ALA A 113 -4.60 -6.92 8.35
C ALA A 113 -5.91 -6.84 9.17
N ARG A 114 -7.02 -7.17 8.52
CA ARG A 114 -8.37 -7.07 9.07
C ARG A 114 -9.19 -8.29 8.67
N THR A 115 -10.07 -8.74 9.56
CA THR A 115 -11.04 -9.81 9.31
C THR A 115 -11.75 -9.64 7.96
N VAL A 116 -11.79 -10.73 7.18
CA VAL A 116 -12.68 -10.85 6.03
C VAL A 116 -14.02 -11.34 6.53
N ALA A 117 -14.90 -10.40 6.88
CA ALA A 117 -16.21 -10.71 7.43
C ALA A 117 -17.27 -10.83 6.34
N THR A 118 -18.22 -11.76 6.56
CA THR A 118 -19.41 -11.90 5.71
C THR A 118 -20.56 -11.00 6.13
N HIS A 119 -20.41 -10.30 7.25
CA HIS A 119 -21.36 -9.32 7.79
C HIS A 119 -20.74 -7.92 7.81
N ALA A 120 -21.57 -6.89 7.92
CA ALA A 120 -21.11 -5.51 7.95
C ALA A 120 -20.39 -5.13 9.26
N LEU A 121 -19.60 -4.06 9.21
CA LEU A 121 -19.00 -3.38 10.35
C LEU A 121 -18.00 -4.22 11.18
N SER A 122 -17.28 -5.15 10.54
CA SER A 122 -16.16 -5.83 11.19
C SER A 122 -14.85 -5.14 10.82
N ILE A 123 -14.16 -4.57 11.81
CA ILE A 123 -12.87 -3.88 11.67
C ILE A 123 -11.78 -4.47 12.57
N PHE A 124 -12.02 -5.65 13.13
CA PHE A 124 -11.08 -6.31 14.04
C PHE A 124 -9.84 -6.80 13.29
N GLY A 125 -8.69 -6.65 13.92
CA GLY A 125 -7.44 -7.19 13.44
C GLY A 125 -7.50 -8.71 13.34
N ASP A 126 -7.14 -9.24 12.16
CA ASP A 126 -7.14 -10.66 11.86
C ASP A 126 -6.19 -10.90 10.67
N HIS A 127 -5.81 -12.12 10.43
CA HIS A 127 -4.92 -12.52 9.34
C HIS A 127 -5.65 -13.23 8.19
N SER A 128 -6.97 -13.32 8.22
CA SER A 128 -7.74 -14.05 7.20
C SER A 128 -7.59 -13.46 5.79
N ASP A 129 -7.45 -12.15 5.67
CA ASP A 129 -7.19 -11.47 4.40
C ASP A 129 -5.81 -11.84 3.81
N VAL A 130 -4.76 -11.79 4.61
CA VAL A 130 -3.41 -12.19 4.21
C VAL A 130 -3.37 -13.68 3.87
N MET A 131 -4.03 -14.51 4.67
CA MET A 131 -4.10 -15.96 4.41
C MET A 131 -4.84 -16.30 3.13
N ALA A 132 -5.85 -15.52 2.75
CA ALA A 132 -6.54 -15.70 1.45
C ALA A 132 -5.62 -15.42 0.26
N CYS A 133 -4.59 -14.59 0.44
CA CYS A 133 -3.66 -14.19 -0.64
C CYS A 133 -2.38 -15.03 -0.70
N ARG A 134 -2.14 -15.95 0.23
CA ARG A 134 -0.87 -16.69 0.33
C ARG A 134 -0.52 -17.55 -0.90
N GLN A 135 -1.47 -17.79 -1.80
CA GLN A 135 -1.27 -18.60 -3.00
C GLN A 135 -0.95 -17.75 -4.24
N THR A 136 -0.84 -16.44 -4.09
CA THR A 136 -0.64 -15.56 -5.25
C THR A 136 0.80 -15.48 -5.77
N GLY A 137 1.74 -16.07 -5.05
CA GLY A 137 3.17 -16.11 -5.47
C GLY A 137 4.13 -15.62 -4.42
#